data_93eb9681847a102649cfbfb1c690a1c9
#
_entry.id   93eb9681847a102649cfbfb1c690a1c9
#
_cell.length_a   1.000
_cell.length_b   1.000
_cell.length_c   1.000
_cell.angle_alpha   90.00
_cell.angle_beta   90.00
_cell.angle_gamma   90.00
#
_symmetry.space_group_name_H-M   'P 1'
#
loop_
_entity.id
_entity.type
_entity.pdbx_description
1 polymer ?
#
loop_
_entity_poly.entity_id
_entity_poly.type
_entity_poly.pdbx_seq_one_letter_code
_entity_poly.pdbx_strand_id
1 'polypeptide(L)'
;MDYGAILGKGAEADIYSFTAFGTEMVVKVRNPKAYRIAQIDNSIRRARTKKEARIMAHAAGIGVRVPRVFALGTFSIYMEMVKGKNANLLEEKELASRRVLGSAGEMLGMMHSSGIVHGDITPANIMVSGNGIYIIDFGLAEMSRSVEDMGVDLLLMERSVSKNGFGLFLEGYKGRNASSGNVLKRLEEIKRRGRYQNRSLD
;
A
#
# COMPACT_ATOMS: atom_id res chain seq x y z
N MET A 1 -22.41 16.44 -0.48
CA MET A 1 -21.31 16.78 -1.42
C MET A 1 -21.45 15.84 -2.58
N ASP A 2 -21.61 16.38 -3.78
CA ASP A 2 -21.57 15.57 -4.99
C ASP A 2 -20.13 15.24 -5.31
N TYR A 3 -19.78 13.98 -5.19
CA TYR A 3 -18.51 13.46 -5.69
C TYR A 3 -18.63 13.27 -7.22
N GLY A 4 -17.53 13.41 -7.94
CA GLY A 4 -17.48 13.19 -9.38
C GLY A 4 -17.57 11.69 -9.75
N ALA A 5 -16.87 11.27 -10.80
CA ALA A 5 -16.92 9.90 -11.29
C ALA A 5 -16.34 8.91 -10.26
N ILE A 6 -16.91 7.71 -10.20
CA ILE A 6 -16.37 6.60 -9.44
C ILE A 6 -15.12 6.11 -10.17
N LEU A 7 -13.96 6.15 -9.50
CA LEU A 7 -12.68 5.65 -10.00
C LEU A 7 -12.41 4.21 -9.59
N GLY A 8 -13.03 3.76 -8.48
CA GLY A 8 -12.90 2.39 -8.00
C GLY A 8 -13.90 2.07 -6.89
N LYS A 9 -14.35 0.83 -6.85
CA LYS A 9 -15.18 0.29 -5.77
C LYS A 9 -14.41 -0.81 -5.06
N GLY A 10 -14.27 -0.66 -3.75
CA GLY A 10 -13.59 -1.64 -2.91
C GLY A 10 -14.48 -2.18 -1.80
N ALA A 11 -14.07 -3.29 -1.20
CA ALA A 11 -14.81 -3.89 -0.10
C ALA A 11 -14.92 -2.96 1.12
N GLU A 12 -13.93 -2.11 1.38
CA GLU A 12 -13.86 -1.25 2.56
C GLU A 12 -14.19 0.23 2.26
N ALA A 13 -13.91 0.69 1.04
CA ALA A 13 -14.09 2.09 0.64
C ALA A 13 -14.27 2.21 -0.86
N ASP A 14 -14.98 3.24 -1.29
CA ASP A 14 -15.06 3.65 -2.68
C ASP A 14 -14.17 4.86 -2.93
N ILE A 15 -13.67 4.95 -4.15
CA ILE A 15 -12.78 6.00 -4.63
C ILE A 15 -13.53 6.83 -5.67
N TYR A 16 -13.59 8.13 -5.47
CA TYR A 16 -14.24 9.07 -6.39
C TYR A 16 -13.25 10.13 -6.85
N SER A 17 -13.44 10.65 -8.06
CA SER A 17 -12.84 11.92 -8.46
C SER A 17 -13.52 13.07 -7.72
N PHE A 18 -12.78 14.12 -7.47
CA PHE A 18 -13.28 15.32 -6.82
C PHE A 18 -12.48 16.53 -7.33
N THR A 19 -13.15 17.62 -7.63
CA THR A 19 -12.50 18.86 -8.05
C THR A 19 -12.82 19.96 -7.06
N ALA A 20 -11.79 20.59 -6.50
CA ALA A 20 -11.92 21.77 -5.67
C ALA A 20 -10.82 22.78 -6.01
N PHE A 21 -11.18 24.07 -6.01
CA PHE A 21 -10.24 25.16 -6.29
C PHE A 21 -9.44 24.95 -7.58
N GLY A 22 -10.07 24.41 -8.64
CA GLY A 22 -9.42 24.10 -9.91
C GLY A 22 -8.44 22.93 -9.91
N THR A 23 -8.35 22.18 -8.79
CA THR A 23 -7.44 21.04 -8.64
C THR A 23 -8.23 19.74 -8.63
N GLU A 24 -7.82 18.78 -9.47
CA GLU A 24 -8.34 17.41 -9.43
C GLU A 24 -7.77 16.66 -8.23
N MET A 25 -8.64 16.02 -7.49
CA MET A 25 -8.34 15.24 -6.29
C MET A 25 -9.05 13.89 -6.34
N VAL A 26 -8.64 13.02 -5.45
CA VAL A 26 -9.32 11.77 -5.15
C VAL A 26 -9.92 11.86 -3.75
N VAL A 27 -11.15 11.40 -3.60
CA VAL A 27 -11.74 11.17 -2.29
C VAL A 27 -11.98 9.68 -2.09
N LYS A 28 -11.38 9.12 -1.05
CA LYS A 28 -11.61 7.75 -0.57
C LYS A 28 -12.66 7.81 0.54
N VAL A 29 -13.81 7.17 0.32
CA VAL A 29 -14.96 7.18 1.24
C VAL A 29 -15.19 5.79 1.78
N ARG A 30 -15.13 5.61 3.10
CA ARG A 30 -15.41 4.32 3.74
C ARG A 30 -16.91 4.12 3.87
N ASN A 31 -17.39 3.04 3.25
CA ASN A 31 -18.81 2.68 3.23
C ASN A 31 -19.25 2.04 4.54
N PRO A 32 -20.48 2.30 5.00
CA PRO A 32 -21.06 1.61 6.15
C PRO A 32 -21.25 0.11 5.84
N LYS A 33 -21.16 -0.70 6.89
CA LYS A 33 -21.37 -2.15 6.79
C LYS A 33 -22.71 -2.51 7.43
N ALA A 34 -23.66 -2.98 6.63
CA ALA A 34 -25.02 -3.30 7.08
C ALA A 34 -25.08 -4.38 8.18
N TYR A 35 -24.06 -5.27 8.25
CA TYR A 35 -23.96 -6.32 9.27
C TYR A 35 -23.42 -5.86 10.61
N ARG A 36 -23.03 -4.57 10.75
CA ARG A 36 -22.51 -4.01 12.00
C ARG A 36 -23.52 -3.09 12.65
N ILE A 37 -23.55 -3.03 13.97
CA ILE A 37 -24.27 -2.02 14.72
C ILE A 37 -23.70 -0.64 14.36
N ALA A 38 -24.56 0.32 14.02
CA ALA A 38 -24.18 1.62 13.45
C ALA A 38 -23.13 2.38 14.33
N GLN A 39 -23.26 2.33 15.64
CA GLN A 39 -22.31 2.98 16.57
C GLN A 39 -20.90 2.37 16.46
N ILE A 40 -20.81 1.04 16.40
CA ILE A 40 -19.55 0.31 16.27
C ILE A 40 -18.95 0.56 14.88
N ASP A 41 -19.77 0.48 13.81
CA ASP A 41 -19.32 0.73 12.44
C ASP A 41 -18.76 2.15 12.29
N ASN A 42 -19.45 3.16 12.81
CA ASN A 42 -19.00 4.55 12.79
C ASN A 42 -17.65 4.73 13.52
N SER A 43 -17.50 4.09 14.67
CA SER A 43 -16.24 4.13 15.43
C SER A 43 -15.09 3.52 14.65
N ILE A 44 -15.29 2.32 14.10
CA ILE A 44 -14.26 1.60 13.31
C ILE A 44 -13.87 2.41 12.06
N ARG A 45 -14.86 2.89 11.28
CA ARG A 45 -14.59 3.67 10.06
C ARG A 45 -13.81 4.94 10.37
N ARG A 46 -14.20 5.67 11.43
CA ARG A 46 -13.50 6.89 11.87
C ARG A 46 -12.07 6.59 12.30
N ALA A 47 -11.86 5.54 13.09
CA ALA A 47 -10.53 5.13 13.54
C ALA A 47 -9.63 4.74 12.37
N ARG A 48 -10.14 3.93 11.43
CA ARG A 48 -9.41 3.51 10.22
C ARG A 48 -9.07 4.69 9.31
N THR A 49 -10.00 5.64 9.10
CA THR A 49 -9.75 6.86 8.31
C THR A 49 -8.61 7.68 8.89
N LYS A 50 -8.64 7.92 10.21
CA LYS A 50 -7.58 8.66 10.90
C LYS A 50 -6.24 7.92 10.88
N LYS A 51 -6.26 6.59 11.10
CA LYS A 51 -5.04 5.76 11.08
C LYS A 51 -4.37 5.80 9.72
N GLU A 52 -5.12 5.55 8.65
CA GLU A 52 -4.62 5.57 7.27
C GLU A 52 -3.96 6.91 6.92
N ALA A 53 -4.65 8.02 7.15
CA ALA A 53 -4.11 9.35 6.86
C ALA A 53 -2.86 9.69 7.69
N ARG A 54 -2.81 9.25 8.96
CA ARG A 54 -1.63 9.45 9.82
C ARG A 54 -0.42 8.66 9.29
N ILE A 55 -0.63 7.41 8.86
CA ILE A 55 0.44 6.57 8.30
C ILE A 55 0.92 7.16 6.98
N MET A 56 0.01 7.61 6.10
CA MET A 56 0.39 8.30 4.85
C MET A 56 1.24 9.55 5.12
N ALA A 57 0.84 10.37 6.09
CA ALA A 57 1.61 11.57 6.46
C ALA A 57 3.00 11.20 7.02
N HIS A 58 3.10 10.14 7.81
CA HIS A 58 4.39 9.64 8.32
C HIS A 58 5.26 9.12 7.17
N ALA A 59 4.71 8.30 6.27
CA ALA A 59 5.42 7.79 5.09
C ALA A 59 5.93 8.94 4.21
N ALA A 60 5.12 9.98 3.96
CA ALA A 60 5.55 11.18 3.24
C ALA A 60 6.71 11.89 3.96
N GLY A 61 6.63 12.01 5.30
CA GLY A 61 7.65 12.67 6.13
C GLY A 61 9.03 12.00 6.09
N ILE A 62 9.08 10.71 5.82
CA ILE A 62 10.33 9.94 5.65
C ILE A 62 10.80 9.85 4.18
N GLY A 63 10.13 10.57 3.25
CA GLY A 63 10.50 10.63 1.84
C GLY A 63 9.89 9.55 0.94
N VAL A 64 8.96 8.74 1.45
CA VAL A 64 8.18 7.80 0.62
C VAL A 64 7.15 8.59 -0.18
N ARG A 65 7.09 8.37 -1.49
CA ARG A 65 6.09 9.01 -2.34
C ARG A 65 4.74 8.34 -2.17
N VAL A 66 3.83 9.08 -1.58
CA VAL A 66 2.43 8.72 -1.37
C VAL A 66 1.55 9.87 -1.84
N PRO A 67 0.28 9.66 -2.21
CA PRO A 67 -0.64 10.75 -2.51
C PRO A 67 -0.70 11.73 -1.33
N ARG A 68 -0.51 13.04 -1.61
CA ARG A 68 -0.60 14.07 -0.56
C ARG A 68 -2.02 14.12 -0.01
N VAL A 69 -2.17 14.00 1.30
CA VAL A 69 -3.46 14.20 1.98
C VAL A 69 -3.72 15.69 2.16
N PHE A 70 -4.86 16.18 1.63
CA PHE A 70 -5.26 17.58 1.73
C PHE A 70 -6.23 17.83 2.89
N ALA A 71 -7.19 16.90 3.09
CA ALA A 71 -8.20 17.04 4.12
C ALA A 71 -8.72 15.69 4.61
N LEU A 72 -9.30 15.69 5.79
CA LEU A 72 -10.00 14.55 6.39
C LEU A 72 -11.45 14.91 6.68
N GLY A 73 -12.37 14.09 6.19
CA GLY A 73 -13.73 14.01 6.69
C GLY A 73 -13.86 12.96 7.79
N THR A 74 -15.08 12.76 8.28
CA THR A 74 -15.35 11.75 9.32
C THR A 74 -15.00 10.33 8.84
N PHE A 75 -15.34 10.02 7.59
CA PHE A 75 -15.17 8.70 6.97
C PHE A 75 -14.47 8.78 5.61
N SER A 76 -13.85 9.92 5.29
CA SER A 76 -13.25 10.17 3.98
C SER A 76 -11.86 10.79 4.10
N ILE A 77 -11.02 10.51 3.10
CA ILE A 77 -9.70 11.09 2.92
C ILE A 77 -9.69 11.79 1.56
N TYR A 78 -9.40 13.08 1.54
CA TYR A 78 -9.21 13.87 0.33
C TYR A 78 -7.73 13.96 0.05
N MET A 79 -7.30 13.49 -1.12
CA MET A 79 -5.89 13.36 -1.44
C MET A 79 -5.60 13.69 -2.90
N GLU A 80 -4.33 13.82 -3.22
CA GLU A 80 -3.81 14.04 -4.55
C GLU A 80 -4.28 12.96 -5.53
N MET A 81 -4.71 13.40 -6.72
CA MET A 81 -4.91 12.50 -7.85
C MET A 81 -3.57 12.24 -8.53
N VAL A 82 -3.00 11.08 -8.29
CA VAL A 82 -1.78 10.64 -8.98
C VAL A 82 -2.14 10.23 -10.40
N LYS A 83 -1.67 11.00 -11.38
CA LYS A 83 -1.88 10.68 -12.81
C LYS A 83 -0.86 9.63 -13.25
N GLY A 84 -1.34 8.44 -13.62
CA GLY A 84 -0.48 7.34 -14.00
C GLY A 84 -1.24 6.03 -14.24
N LYS A 85 -0.50 4.93 -14.27
CA LYS A 85 -1.04 3.57 -14.37
C LYS A 85 -0.58 2.74 -13.17
N ASN A 86 -1.43 1.86 -12.68
CA ASN A 86 -1.02 0.87 -11.68
C ASN A 86 0.03 -0.07 -12.29
N ALA A 87 1.03 -0.44 -11.50
CA ALA A 87 2.13 -1.26 -11.97
C ALA A 87 1.69 -2.65 -12.45
N ASN A 88 0.59 -3.21 -11.93
CA ASN A 88 0.02 -4.47 -12.39
C ASN A 88 -0.56 -4.42 -13.82
N LEU A 89 -0.73 -3.22 -14.38
CA LEU A 89 -1.19 -3.01 -15.77
C LEU A 89 -0.03 -2.82 -16.75
N LEU A 90 1.21 -2.88 -16.26
CA LEU A 90 2.41 -2.71 -17.07
C LEU A 90 3.02 -4.09 -17.39
N GLU A 91 3.61 -4.20 -18.59
CA GLU A 91 4.38 -5.36 -18.96
C GLU A 91 5.70 -5.46 -18.16
N GLU A 92 6.23 -6.65 -17.98
CA GLU A 92 7.47 -6.89 -17.22
C GLU A 92 8.65 -6.05 -17.77
N LYS A 93 8.73 -5.89 -19.08
CA LYS A 93 9.73 -5.05 -19.75
C LYS A 93 9.61 -3.57 -19.35
N GLU A 94 8.40 -3.06 -19.23
CA GLU A 94 8.16 -1.69 -18.79
C GLU A 94 8.49 -1.52 -17.30
N LEU A 95 8.13 -2.49 -16.45
CA LEU A 95 8.48 -2.50 -15.03
C LEU A 95 10.01 -2.45 -14.84
N ALA A 96 10.75 -3.22 -15.62
CA ALA A 96 12.21 -3.25 -15.57
C ALA A 96 12.82 -1.93 -16.08
N SER A 97 12.42 -1.47 -17.28
CA SER A 97 12.98 -0.26 -17.91
C SER A 97 12.77 1.02 -17.08
N ARG A 98 11.66 1.10 -16.35
CA ARG A 98 11.32 2.24 -15.48
C ARG A 98 11.82 2.07 -14.05
N ARG A 99 12.55 1.01 -13.74
CA ARG A 99 13.03 0.68 -12.40
C ARG A 99 11.92 0.67 -11.33
N VAL A 100 10.70 0.32 -11.74
CA VAL A 100 9.50 0.40 -10.88
C VAL A 100 9.66 -0.44 -9.62
N LEU A 101 10.03 -1.72 -9.78
CA LEU A 101 10.12 -2.66 -8.67
C LEU A 101 11.29 -2.34 -7.73
N GLY A 102 12.45 -1.93 -8.26
CA GLY A 102 13.57 -1.47 -7.43
C GLY A 102 13.20 -0.26 -6.57
N SER A 103 12.56 0.75 -7.19
CA SER A 103 12.09 1.92 -6.45
C SER A 103 11.02 1.59 -5.41
N ALA A 104 10.10 0.65 -5.72
CA ALA A 104 9.12 0.17 -4.74
C ALA A 104 9.79 -0.54 -3.55
N GLY A 105 10.82 -1.34 -3.82
CA GLY A 105 11.65 -1.96 -2.80
C GLY A 105 12.35 -0.93 -1.91
N GLU A 106 12.94 0.12 -2.50
CA GLU A 106 13.54 1.22 -1.74
C GLU A 106 12.52 1.87 -0.81
N MET A 107 11.32 2.21 -1.31
CA MET A 107 10.27 2.83 -0.51
C MET A 107 9.78 1.91 0.61
N LEU A 108 9.56 0.61 0.35
CA LEU A 108 9.20 -0.33 1.41
C LEU A 108 10.31 -0.48 2.44
N GLY A 109 11.58 -0.49 2.01
CA GLY A 109 12.73 -0.52 2.92
C GLY A 109 12.75 0.69 3.86
N MET A 110 12.46 1.90 3.35
CA MET A 110 12.33 3.11 4.15
C MET A 110 11.17 3.02 5.15
N MET A 111 10.00 2.53 4.70
CA MET A 111 8.83 2.32 5.56
C MET A 111 9.15 1.37 6.71
N HIS A 112 9.69 0.19 6.42
CA HIS A 112 10.05 -0.81 7.44
C HIS A 112 11.09 -0.30 8.41
N SER A 113 12.11 0.44 7.94
CA SER A 113 13.12 1.08 8.81
C SER A 113 12.50 2.09 9.77
N SER A 114 11.38 2.70 9.40
CA SER A 114 10.63 3.67 10.21
C SER A 114 9.49 3.03 11.01
N GLY A 115 9.36 1.70 10.98
CA GLY A 115 8.31 0.97 11.70
C GLY A 115 6.93 1.10 11.07
N ILE A 116 6.85 1.25 9.75
CA ILE A 116 5.59 1.21 8.99
C ILE A 116 5.59 -0.08 8.17
N VAL A 117 4.57 -0.92 8.34
CA VAL A 117 4.23 -2.02 7.43
C VAL A 117 3.04 -1.64 6.58
N HIS A 118 3.03 -2.05 5.30
CA HIS A 118 1.97 -1.68 4.37
C HIS A 118 0.74 -2.59 4.50
N GLY A 119 0.96 -3.88 4.69
CA GLY A 119 -0.08 -4.89 4.84
C GLY A 119 -0.77 -5.35 3.55
N ASP A 120 -0.50 -4.65 2.43
CA ASP A 120 -1.04 -5.01 1.09
C ASP A 120 -0.14 -4.51 -0.05
N ILE A 121 1.18 -4.63 0.09
CA ILE A 121 2.11 -4.16 -0.92
C ILE A 121 2.16 -5.11 -2.12
N THR A 122 1.47 -4.71 -3.19
CA THR A 122 1.40 -5.43 -4.47
C THR A 122 1.54 -4.45 -5.63
N PRO A 123 1.83 -4.89 -6.87
CA PRO A 123 1.86 -4.00 -8.03
C PRO A 123 0.56 -3.22 -8.26
N ALA A 124 -0.59 -3.72 -7.80
CA ALA A 124 -1.87 -3.00 -7.86
C ALA A 124 -1.87 -1.73 -6.98
N ASN A 125 -1.08 -1.73 -5.91
CA ASN A 125 -0.95 -0.60 -4.97
C ASN A 125 0.31 0.25 -5.23
N ILE A 126 0.88 0.14 -6.44
CA ILE A 126 1.96 0.99 -6.93
C ILE A 126 1.47 1.73 -8.17
N MET A 127 1.42 3.06 -8.10
CA MET A 127 1.06 3.92 -9.24
C MET A 127 2.33 4.41 -9.93
N VAL A 128 2.45 4.19 -11.23
CA VAL A 128 3.57 4.67 -12.05
C VAL A 128 3.15 5.94 -12.76
N SER A 129 3.82 7.03 -12.45
CA SER A 129 3.60 8.37 -13.00
C SER A 129 4.83 8.84 -13.81
N GLY A 130 4.69 9.93 -14.55
CA GLY A 130 5.83 10.56 -15.25
C GLY A 130 6.98 10.97 -14.32
N ASN A 131 6.66 11.28 -13.06
CA ASN A 131 7.62 11.72 -12.04
C ASN A 131 8.18 10.58 -11.16
N GLY A 132 7.91 9.32 -11.50
CA GLY A 132 8.32 8.15 -10.73
C GLY A 132 7.15 7.33 -10.23
N ILE A 133 7.33 6.61 -9.13
CA ILE A 133 6.28 5.77 -8.55
C ILE A 133 5.73 6.35 -7.26
N TYR A 134 4.49 5.99 -6.95
CA TYR A 134 3.81 6.27 -5.68
C TYR A 134 3.28 4.97 -5.09
N ILE A 135 3.41 4.80 -3.78
CA ILE A 135 2.71 3.75 -3.05
C ILE A 135 1.34 4.31 -2.66
N ILE A 136 0.29 3.55 -2.94
CA ILE A 136 -1.11 3.93 -2.71
C ILE A 136 -1.79 2.89 -1.83
N ASP A 137 -2.95 3.24 -1.28
CA ASP A 137 -3.82 2.40 -0.44
C ASP A 137 -3.17 1.88 0.85
N PHE A 138 -3.12 2.74 1.84
CA PHE A 138 -2.64 2.44 3.20
C PHE A 138 -3.74 1.91 4.13
N GLY A 139 -4.84 1.38 3.57
CA GLY A 139 -6.00 0.91 4.34
C GLY A 139 -5.71 -0.21 5.34
N LEU A 140 -4.71 -1.05 5.05
CA LEU A 140 -4.24 -2.13 5.90
C LEU A 140 -2.91 -1.82 6.60
N ALA A 141 -2.32 -0.65 6.33
CA ALA A 141 -1.04 -0.29 6.91
C ALA A 141 -1.09 -0.09 8.43
N GLU A 142 0.01 -0.41 9.07
CA GLU A 142 0.15 -0.31 10.54
C GLU A 142 1.53 0.20 10.96
N MET A 143 1.57 0.77 12.16
CA MET A 143 2.84 1.01 12.86
C MET A 143 3.27 -0.30 13.51
N SER A 144 4.29 -0.93 12.97
CA SER A 144 4.84 -2.19 13.47
C SER A 144 6.34 -2.27 13.25
N ARG A 145 7.05 -2.81 14.24
CA ARG A 145 8.47 -3.20 14.13
C ARG A 145 8.64 -4.72 14.08
N SER A 146 7.56 -5.44 13.92
CA SER A 146 7.55 -6.89 13.84
C SER A 146 8.23 -7.35 12.54
N VAL A 147 9.26 -8.15 12.68
CA VAL A 147 9.95 -8.79 11.53
C VAL A 147 9.02 -9.74 10.80
N GLU A 148 8.02 -10.31 11.50
CA GLU A 148 6.95 -11.13 10.91
C GLU A 148 6.11 -10.32 9.94
N ASP A 149 5.60 -9.16 10.36
CA ASP A 149 4.75 -8.30 9.52
C ASP A 149 5.51 -7.78 8.30
N MET A 150 6.77 -7.39 8.48
CA MET A 150 7.67 -7.03 7.38
C MET A 150 7.89 -8.20 6.40
N GLY A 151 8.03 -9.43 6.93
CA GLY A 151 8.14 -10.65 6.12
C GLY A 151 6.87 -10.94 5.32
N VAL A 152 5.70 -10.65 5.87
CA VAL A 152 4.41 -10.77 5.17
C VAL A 152 4.32 -9.79 4.00
N ASP A 153 4.73 -8.53 4.18
CA ASP A 153 4.80 -7.56 3.08
C ASP A 153 5.70 -8.07 1.93
N LEU A 154 6.89 -8.59 2.25
CA LEU A 154 7.76 -9.18 1.22
C LEU A 154 7.11 -10.39 0.53
N LEU A 155 6.39 -11.23 1.27
CA LEU A 155 5.70 -12.40 0.70
C LEU A 155 4.58 -11.98 -0.26
N LEU A 156 3.82 -10.92 0.05
CA LEU A 156 2.78 -10.38 -0.83
C LEU A 156 3.37 -9.93 -2.16
N MET A 157 4.49 -9.20 -2.12
CA MET A 157 5.19 -8.78 -3.33
C MET A 157 5.76 -9.98 -4.11
N GLU A 158 6.42 -10.94 -3.42
CA GLU A 158 6.98 -12.13 -4.08
C GLU A 158 5.93 -12.93 -4.85
N ARG A 159 4.71 -13.04 -4.30
CA ARG A 159 3.59 -13.74 -4.94
C ARG A 159 2.94 -12.98 -6.09
N SER A 160 3.23 -11.70 -6.21
CA SER A 160 2.56 -10.79 -7.14
C SER A 160 3.41 -10.43 -8.36
N VAL A 161 4.69 -10.83 -8.40
CA VAL A 161 5.62 -10.52 -9.47
C VAL A 161 6.42 -11.74 -9.92
N SER A 162 7.11 -11.66 -11.06
CA SER A 162 8.04 -12.70 -11.48
C SER A 162 9.23 -12.83 -10.54
N LYS A 163 9.91 -13.96 -10.57
CA LYS A 163 11.14 -14.19 -9.78
C LYS A 163 12.21 -13.12 -10.04
N ASN A 164 12.37 -12.70 -11.31
CA ASN A 164 13.29 -11.63 -11.68
C ASN A 164 12.84 -10.29 -11.13
N GLY A 165 11.56 -9.98 -11.27
CA GLY A 165 10.95 -8.77 -10.71
C GLY A 165 11.11 -8.67 -9.20
N PHE A 166 10.92 -9.77 -8.47
CA PHE A 166 11.16 -9.82 -7.03
C PHE A 166 12.64 -9.62 -6.68
N GLY A 167 13.56 -10.13 -7.50
CA GLY A 167 14.99 -9.86 -7.34
C GLY A 167 15.32 -8.37 -7.37
N LEU A 168 14.81 -7.65 -8.39
CA LEU A 168 14.96 -6.19 -8.51
C LEU A 168 14.35 -5.43 -7.31
N PHE A 169 13.18 -5.87 -6.86
CA PHE A 169 12.54 -5.30 -5.67
C PHE A 169 13.39 -5.48 -4.42
N LEU A 170 13.94 -6.68 -4.20
CA LEU A 170 14.79 -6.96 -3.04
C LEU A 170 16.11 -6.19 -3.06
N GLU A 171 16.69 -5.90 -4.21
CA GLU A 171 17.88 -5.05 -4.32
C GLU A 171 17.61 -3.66 -3.75
N GLY A 172 16.49 -3.03 -4.18
CA GLY A 172 16.08 -1.74 -3.64
C GLY A 172 15.78 -1.79 -2.14
N TYR A 173 15.06 -2.82 -1.69
CA TYR A 173 14.69 -3.02 -0.30
C TYR A 173 15.91 -3.13 0.63
N LYS A 174 16.90 -3.96 0.26
CA LYS A 174 18.13 -4.15 1.03
C LYS A 174 18.93 -2.86 1.17
N GLY A 175 18.94 -2.03 0.15
CA GLY A 175 19.63 -0.74 0.17
C GLY A 175 19.07 0.27 1.18
N ARG A 176 17.84 0.07 1.68
CA ARG A 176 17.14 1.00 2.57
C ARG A 176 16.73 0.42 3.91
N ASN A 177 16.89 -0.89 4.12
CA ASN A 177 16.56 -1.53 5.40
C ASN A 177 17.77 -2.29 5.95
N ALA A 178 18.40 -1.73 6.97
CA ALA A 178 19.55 -2.34 7.64
C ALA A 178 19.23 -3.72 8.28
N SER A 179 17.96 -3.96 8.64
CA SER A 179 17.49 -5.23 9.19
C SER A 179 17.04 -6.22 8.12
N SER A 180 17.26 -5.94 6.84
CA SER A 180 16.78 -6.75 5.71
C SER A 180 17.16 -8.23 5.82
N GLY A 181 18.35 -8.56 6.34
CA GLY A 181 18.77 -9.96 6.55
C GLY A 181 17.83 -10.72 7.48
N ASN A 182 17.40 -10.11 8.59
CA ASN A 182 16.46 -10.72 9.54
C ASN A 182 15.07 -10.88 8.91
N VAL A 183 14.61 -9.89 8.13
CA VAL A 183 13.32 -9.95 7.45
C VAL A 183 13.32 -11.05 6.38
N LEU A 184 14.39 -11.19 5.61
CA LEU A 184 14.51 -12.26 4.60
C LEU A 184 14.54 -13.66 5.23
N LYS A 185 15.26 -13.82 6.35
CA LYS A 185 15.21 -15.07 7.11
C LYS A 185 13.79 -15.40 7.55
N ARG A 186 13.07 -14.39 8.07
CA ARG A 186 11.66 -14.55 8.48
C ARG A 186 10.75 -14.87 7.30
N LEU A 187 10.93 -14.24 6.15
CA LEU A 187 10.20 -14.58 4.92
C LEU A 187 10.31 -16.08 4.59
N GLU A 188 11.53 -16.66 4.64
CA GLU A 188 11.71 -18.08 4.38
C GLU A 188 11.01 -18.98 5.42
N GLU A 189 10.98 -18.56 6.69
CA GLU A 189 10.25 -19.27 7.74
C GLU A 189 8.73 -19.23 7.52
N ILE A 190 8.18 -18.07 7.11
CA ILE A 190 6.75 -17.92 6.76
C ILE A 190 6.39 -18.83 5.58
N LYS A 191 7.23 -18.86 4.54
CA LYS A 191 7.03 -19.72 3.36
C LYS A 191 7.04 -21.21 3.72
N ARG A 192 7.90 -21.64 4.64
CA ARG A 192 7.94 -23.01 5.12
C ARG A 192 6.65 -23.38 5.85
N ARG A 193 6.18 -22.55 6.77
CA ARG A 193 4.91 -22.78 7.51
C ARG A 193 3.71 -22.90 6.57
N GLY A 194 3.59 -22.02 5.58
CA GLY A 194 2.50 -22.07 4.59
C GLY A 194 2.48 -23.36 3.76
N ARG A 195 3.63 -23.98 3.48
CA ARG A 195 3.72 -25.25 2.76
C ARG A 195 3.23 -26.44 3.57
N TYR A 196 3.39 -26.43 4.89
CA TYR A 196 2.91 -27.50 5.78
C TYR A 196 1.39 -27.44 5.99
N GLN A 197 0.79 -26.26 6.02
CA GLN A 197 -0.66 -26.12 6.14
C GLN A 197 -1.43 -26.65 4.93
N ASN A 198 -0.88 -26.51 3.72
CA ASN A 198 -1.50 -27.05 2.50
C ASN A 198 -1.39 -28.57 2.37
N ARG A 199 -0.43 -29.23 3.07
CA ARG A 199 -0.28 -30.69 3.07
C ARG A 199 -1.18 -31.41 4.07
N SER A 200 -1.81 -30.71 4.98
CA SER A 200 -2.71 -31.28 6.00
C SER A 200 -4.18 -31.30 5.56
N LEU A 201 -4.47 -30.85 4.32
CA LEU A 201 -5.81 -30.77 3.75
C LEU A 201 -6.01 -31.77 2.57
N ASP A 202 -4.97 -32.53 2.22
CA ASP A 202 -4.99 -33.69 1.33
C ASP A 202 -4.94 -35.00 2.15
#